data_9d2408aea3503b0a1b5a21297bee2338
#
_entry.id   9d2408aea3503b0a1b5a21297bee2338
#
_cell.length_a   1.000
_cell.length_b   1.000
_cell.length_c   1.000
_cell.angle_alpha   90.00
_cell.angle_beta   90.00
_cell.angle_gamma   90.00
#
_symmetry.space_group_name_H-M   'P 1'
#
loop_
_entity.id
_entity.type
_entity.pdbx_description
1 polymer ?
#
loop_
_entity_poly.entity_id
_entity_poly.type
_entity_poly.pdbx_seq_one_letter_code
_entity_poly.pdbx_strand_id
1 'polypeptide(L)'
;MKQYILLFGLLFFVSIGAAQVLIGAPETKGKAEKKKTEKPKELKFVPLSELGTRVYLTANWSNSFRSLSENGPLYGDPLGKRADEKAAQVWSYCLGIQNDLTKHVFWDAGIAYVQNGEDYSYVASDSTYSYQTRYHYISMPLRVNYKVQKNRFHFYAGIGLLPQMYVSSKRTINWQVNNESAKELTEGLSEKTTPFCVSGLLNLGLMIDFNKGFSLLISPEMRVQFNSSFDQYQSYIHKNQAYGISFGLTKKM
;
A
#
# COMPACT_ATOMS: atom_id res chain seq x y z
N MET A 1 20.80 6.01 -6.97
CA MET A 1 19.37 5.83 -7.35
C MET A 1 19.16 5.23 -8.75
N LYS A 2 19.86 5.63 -9.80
CA LYS A 2 19.67 5.06 -11.16
C LYS A 2 19.95 3.56 -11.28
N GLN A 3 20.86 3.00 -10.48
CA GLN A 3 21.23 1.56 -10.53
C GLN A 3 20.17 0.61 -9.96
N TYR A 4 19.38 1.04 -8.99
CA TYR A 4 18.34 0.18 -8.37
C TYR A 4 17.09 0.05 -9.22
N ILE A 5 16.76 1.06 -10.02
CA ILE A 5 15.63 1.01 -10.97
C ILE A 5 15.94 0.03 -12.10
N LEU A 6 17.20 -0.03 -12.55
CA LEU A 6 17.64 -0.98 -13.58
C LEU A 6 17.63 -2.43 -13.06
N LEU A 7 18.00 -2.64 -11.80
CA LEU A 7 18.00 -3.97 -11.16
C LEU A 7 16.58 -4.51 -10.98
N PHE A 8 15.62 -3.65 -10.62
CA PHE A 8 14.21 -4.04 -10.47
C PHE A 8 13.55 -4.36 -11.81
N GLY A 9 13.87 -3.58 -12.86
CA GLY A 9 13.44 -3.88 -14.23
C GLY A 9 14.02 -5.20 -14.74
N LEU A 10 15.27 -5.51 -14.44
CA LEU A 10 15.94 -6.74 -14.86
C LEU A 10 15.38 -7.99 -14.16
N LEU A 11 15.04 -7.90 -12.86
CA LEU A 11 14.40 -8.99 -12.11
C LEU A 11 12.99 -9.31 -12.63
N PHE A 12 12.25 -8.30 -13.10
CA PHE A 12 10.92 -8.50 -13.67
C PHE A 12 11.00 -9.19 -15.06
N PHE A 13 12.02 -8.87 -15.87
CA PHE A 13 12.25 -9.53 -17.16
C PHE A 13 12.79 -10.94 -17.03
N VAL A 14 13.62 -11.23 -16.03
CA VAL A 14 14.16 -12.58 -15.77
C VAL A 14 13.07 -13.56 -15.32
N SER A 15 12.07 -13.10 -14.55
CA SER A 15 10.95 -13.95 -14.14
C SER A 15 9.99 -14.29 -15.28
N ILE A 16 9.88 -13.44 -16.30
CA ILE A 16 9.08 -13.74 -17.52
C ILE A 16 9.85 -14.69 -18.46
N GLY A 17 11.18 -14.58 -18.53
CA GLY A 17 12.04 -15.45 -19.33
C GLY A 17 12.18 -16.88 -18.76
N ALA A 18 12.17 -17.06 -17.44
CA ALA A 18 12.27 -18.36 -16.80
C ALA A 18 11.02 -19.25 -17.00
N ALA A 19 9.86 -18.66 -17.28
CA ALA A 19 8.64 -19.40 -17.58
C ALA A 19 8.65 -20.04 -18.99
N GLN A 20 9.56 -19.66 -19.87
CA GLN A 20 9.66 -20.20 -21.24
C GLN A 20 10.71 -21.32 -21.39
N VAL A 21 11.59 -21.54 -20.44
CA VAL A 21 12.72 -22.51 -20.56
C VAL A 21 12.39 -23.89 -19.98
N LEU A 22 11.24 -24.10 -19.36
CA LEU A 22 10.85 -25.39 -18.75
C LEU A 22 10.05 -26.33 -19.69
N ILE A 23 10.08 -26.11 -21.01
CA ILE A 23 9.47 -27.01 -21.99
C ILE A 23 10.59 -27.66 -22.82
N GLY A 24 11.31 -28.59 -22.21
CA GLY A 24 12.32 -29.40 -22.87
C GLY A 24 12.86 -30.49 -21.94
N ALA A 25 12.02 -31.49 -21.60
CA ALA A 25 12.49 -32.69 -20.93
C ALA A 25 12.78 -33.76 -21.99
N PRO A 26 13.87 -34.58 -21.83
CA PRO A 26 14.31 -35.57 -22.82
C PRO A 26 13.34 -36.74 -22.91
N GLU A 27 13.10 -37.18 -24.15
CA GLU A 27 12.32 -38.37 -24.48
C GLU A 27 12.94 -39.65 -23.85
N THR A 28 12.20 -40.26 -22.95
CA THR A 28 12.40 -41.67 -22.62
C THR A 28 11.46 -42.53 -23.46
N LYS A 29 12.03 -43.37 -24.30
CA LYS A 29 11.32 -44.37 -25.10
C LYS A 29 10.60 -45.37 -24.20
N GLY A 30 9.30 -45.33 -24.15
CA GLY A 30 8.44 -46.33 -23.49
C GLY A 30 7.06 -46.33 -24.09
N LYS A 31 6.76 -47.44 -24.77
CA LYS A 31 5.46 -47.99 -25.27
C LYS A 31 4.31 -47.03 -25.53
N ALA A 32 3.91 -47.04 -26.80
CA ALA A 32 2.78 -46.33 -27.38
C ALA A 32 1.42 -46.70 -26.74
N GLU A 33 0.94 -45.89 -25.84
CA GLU A 33 -0.48 -45.69 -25.59
C GLU A 33 -0.95 -44.46 -26.37
N LYS A 34 -1.92 -44.62 -27.24
CA LYS A 34 -2.56 -43.51 -27.97
C LYS A 34 -3.28 -42.59 -27.00
N LYS A 35 -2.54 -41.70 -26.31
CA LYS A 35 -3.13 -40.55 -25.65
C LYS A 35 -3.62 -39.58 -26.73
N LYS A 36 -4.94 -39.32 -26.74
CA LYS A 36 -5.52 -38.21 -27.47
C LYS A 36 -4.73 -36.95 -27.18
N THR A 37 -4.02 -36.43 -28.16
CA THR A 37 -3.32 -35.15 -28.10
C THR A 37 -4.37 -34.08 -27.92
N GLU A 38 -4.63 -33.66 -26.68
CA GLU A 38 -5.39 -32.42 -26.44
C GLU A 38 -4.57 -31.29 -27.06
N LYS A 39 -5.11 -30.70 -28.13
CA LYS A 39 -4.54 -29.48 -28.72
C LYS A 39 -4.32 -28.47 -27.59
N PRO A 40 -3.16 -27.78 -27.54
CA PRO A 40 -2.96 -26.70 -26.59
C PRO A 40 -4.16 -25.76 -26.69
N LYS A 41 -4.82 -25.49 -25.56
CA LYS A 41 -5.89 -24.50 -25.53
C LYS A 41 -5.27 -23.18 -25.96
N GLU A 42 -5.59 -22.73 -27.17
CA GLU A 42 -5.23 -21.37 -27.61
C GLU A 42 -5.71 -20.41 -26.55
N LEU A 43 -4.78 -19.65 -25.98
CA LEU A 43 -5.08 -18.51 -25.12
C LEU A 43 -5.83 -17.49 -26.00
N LYS A 44 -7.15 -17.59 -26.03
CA LYS A 44 -7.98 -16.60 -26.72
C LYS A 44 -7.79 -15.30 -25.94
N PHE A 45 -7.07 -14.38 -26.55
CA PHE A 45 -7.04 -13.00 -26.10
C PHE A 45 -8.47 -12.45 -26.15
N VAL A 46 -9.07 -12.20 -25.00
CA VAL A 46 -10.37 -11.54 -24.92
C VAL A 46 -10.15 -10.07 -25.27
N PRO A 47 -10.85 -9.52 -26.28
CA PRO A 47 -10.70 -8.11 -26.61
C PRO A 47 -10.98 -7.23 -25.38
N LEU A 48 -10.22 -6.16 -25.21
CA LEU A 48 -10.37 -5.21 -24.09
C LEU A 48 -11.80 -4.66 -23.97
N SER A 49 -12.57 -4.61 -25.06
CA SER A 49 -13.97 -4.18 -25.09
C SER A 49 -14.95 -5.12 -24.37
N GLU A 50 -14.58 -6.38 -24.17
CA GLU A 50 -15.39 -7.38 -23.45
C GLU A 50 -15.03 -7.43 -21.95
N LEU A 51 -13.91 -6.82 -21.57
CA LEU A 51 -13.42 -6.74 -20.21
C LEU A 51 -14.07 -5.53 -19.53
N GLY A 52 -14.68 -5.75 -18.37
CA GLY A 52 -15.37 -4.69 -17.64
C GLY A 52 -14.44 -3.64 -17.09
N THR A 53 -14.66 -2.39 -17.48
CA THR A 53 -14.05 -1.23 -16.81
C THR A 53 -14.99 -0.73 -15.74
N ARG A 54 -14.43 -0.37 -14.58
CA ARG A 54 -15.17 0.21 -13.45
C ARG A 54 -14.45 1.44 -12.95
N VAL A 55 -15.20 2.45 -12.54
CA VAL A 55 -14.71 3.55 -11.74
C VAL A 55 -15.01 3.23 -10.27
N TYR A 56 -14.10 3.56 -9.37
CA TYR A 56 -14.30 3.35 -7.95
C TYR A 56 -13.96 4.59 -7.14
N LEU A 57 -14.68 4.76 -6.04
CA LEU A 57 -14.41 5.72 -4.99
C LEU A 57 -14.34 4.98 -3.66
N THR A 58 -13.25 5.13 -2.92
CA THR A 58 -13.04 4.47 -1.63
C THR A 58 -12.60 5.45 -0.55
N ALA A 59 -13.05 5.18 0.68
CA ALA A 59 -12.51 5.75 1.90
C ALA A 59 -11.84 4.63 2.70
N ASN A 60 -10.64 4.86 3.20
CA ASN A 60 -9.89 3.92 4.02
C ASN A 60 -9.73 4.49 5.43
N TRP A 61 -10.15 3.75 6.43
CA TRP A 61 -9.87 4.02 7.83
C TRP A 61 -8.77 3.07 8.31
N SER A 62 -7.68 3.62 8.80
CA SER A 62 -6.51 2.83 9.16
C SER A 62 -5.83 3.29 10.44
N ASN A 63 -5.19 2.34 11.11
CA ASN A 63 -4.24 2.55 12.17
C ASN A 63 -2.85 2.65 11.56
N SER A 64 -2.21 3.79 11.72
CA SER A 64 -0.85 4.07 11.24
C SER A 64 0.14 3.96 12.39
N PHE A 65 1.29 3.36 12.11
CA PHE A 65 2.40 3.18 13.02
C PHE A 65 3.68 3.69 12.37
N ARG A 66 4.62 4.12 13.18
CA ARG A 66 5.97 4.43 12.71
C ARG A 66 6.94 3.28 13.00
N SER A 67 7.99 3.21 12.20
CA SER A 67 9.20 2.46 12.50
C SER A 67 10.36 3.44 12.42
N LEU A 68 11.09 3.60 13.51
CA LEU A 68 12.28 4.42 13.59
C LEU A 68 13.50 3.54 13.77
N SER A 69 14.58 3.86 13.06
CA SER A 69 15.90 3.29 13.25
C SER A 69 16.94 4.40 13.12
N GLU A 70 18.08 4.24 13.78
CA GLU A 70 19.19 5.18 13.67
C GLU A 70 19.75 5.22 12.25
N ASN A 71 20.16 6.40 11.82
CA ASN A 71 20.72 6.62 10.48
C ASN A 71 22.26 6.69 10.57
N GLY A 72 22.90 5.55 10.83
CA GLY A 72 24.35 5.44 10.84
C GLY A 72 25.04 6.33 11.86
N PRO A 73 26.12 7.05 11.47
CA PRO A 73 26.93 7.86 12.38
C PRO A 73 26.32 9.22 12.75
N LEU A 74 25.12 9.53 12.28
CA LEU A 74 24.45 10.79 12.61
C LEU A 74 23.89 10.69 14.03
N TYR A 75 24.47 11.46 14.95
CA TYR A 75 23.99 11.55 16.33
C TYR A 75 22.67 12.34 16.36
N GLY A 76 21.68 11.77 17.03
CA GLY A 76 20.38 12.40 17.27
C GLY A 76 19.96 12.26 18.73
N ASP A 77 18.87 12.92 19.07
CA ASP A 77 18.25 12.72 20.38
C ASP A 77 17.89 11.24 20.59
N PRO A 78 17.92 10.73 21.83
CA PRO A 78 17.56 9.35 22.09
C PRO A 78 16.17 9.01 21.53
N LEU A 79 16.04 7.86 20.88
CA LEU A 79 14.74 7.34 20.48
C LEU A 79 13.86 7.17 21.73
N GLY A 80 12.65 7.71 21.69
CA GLY A 80 11.65 7.43 22.72
C GLY A 80 11.36 5.93 22.82
N LYS A 81 10.85 5.48 23.97
CA LYS A 81 10.51 4.06 24.17
C LYS A 81 9.38 3.66 23.23
N ARG A 82 9.55 2.55 22.52
CA ARG A 82 8.51 2.01 21.62
C ARG A 82 7.20 1.68 22.34
N ALA A 83 7.26 1.37 23.64
CA ALA A 83 6.10 1.11 24.46
C ALA A 83 5.17 2.33 24.63
N ASP A 84 5.70 3.53 24.43
CA ASP A 84 4.97 4.81 24.56
C ASP A 84 4.35 5.24 23.22
N GLU A 85 4.59 4.48 22.13
CA GLU A 85 4.02 4.74 20.82
C GLU A 85 2.62 4.16 20.71
N LYS A 86 1.70 4.94 20.14
CA LYS A 86 0.32 4.55 19.90
C LYS A 86 0.01 4.58 18.41
N ALA A 87 -0.93 3.73 18.00
CA ALA A 87 -1.44 3.79 16.65
C ALA A 87 -2.18 5.10 16.40
N ALA A 88 -1.80 5.81 15.35
CA ALA A 88 -2.53 6.97 14.90
C ALA A 88 -3.68 6.56 13.98
N GLN A 89 -4.90 6.92 14.33
CA GLN A 89 -6.06 6.72 13.45
C GLN A 89 -6.06 7.77 12.35
N VAL A 90 -6.13 7.32 11.10
CA VAL A 90 -6.05 8.18 9.92
C VAL A 90 -7.05 7.77 8.85
N TRP A 91 -7.46 8.75 8.03
CA TRP A 91 -8.34 8.55 6.90
C TRP A 91 -7.60 8.80 5.59
N SER A 92 -7.91 8.00 4.59
CA SER A 92 -7.41 8.17 3.23
C SER A 92 -8.55 7.99 2.24
N TYR A 93 -8.49 8.67 1.09
CA TYR A 93 -9.53 8.63 0.07
C TYR A 93 -8.90 8.33 -1.27
N CYS A 94 -9.55 7.54 -2.10
CA CYS A 94 -9.05 7.19 -3.42
C CYS A 94 -10.19 7.20 -4.45
N LEU A 95 -9.92 7.83 -5.59
CA LEU A 95 -10.71 7.76 -6.80
C LEU A 95 -9.87 7.08 -7.88
N GLY A 96 -10.41 6.08 -8.56
CA GLY A 96 -9.64 5.36 -9.57
C GLY A 96 -10.48 4.57 -10.55
N ILE A 97 -9.76 3.89 -11.41
CA ILE A 97 -10.30 2.97 -12.41
C ILE A 97 -9.80 1.56 -12.14
N GLN A 98 -10.64 0.61 -12.39
CA GLN A 98 -10.36 -0.82 -12.37
C GLN A 98 -10.67 -1.40 -13.72
N ASN A 99 -9.78 -2.25 -14.25
CA ASN A 99 -9.98 -2.89 -15.53
C ASN A 99 -9.68 -4.39 -15.44
N ASP A 100 -10.59 -5.21 -15.92
CA ASP A 100 -10.44 -6.66 -15.95
C ASP A 100 -9.47 -7.05 -17.08
N LEU A 101 -8.35 -7.72 -16.76
CA LEU A 101 -7.43 -8.32 -17.73
C LEU A 101 -7.90 -9.70 -18.18
N THR A 102 -8.50 -10.44 -17.25
CA THR A 102 -9.09 -11.75 -17.48
C THR A 102 -10.32 -11.92 -16.58
N LYS A 103 -10.98 -13.06 -16.67
CA LYS A 103 -12.08 -13.41 -15.74
C LYS A 103 -11.65 -13.41 -14.26
N HIS A 104 -10.36 -13.64 -14.01
CA HIS A 104 -9.80 -13.80 -12.66
C HIS A 104 -8.79 -12.73 -12.26
N VAL A 105 -8.30 -11.94 -13.20
CA VAL A 105 -7.27 -10.92 -12.92
C VAL A 105 -7.76 -9.57 -13.36
N PHE A 106 -7.62 -8.59 -12.49
CA PHE A 106 -7.83 -7.18 -12.80
C PHE A 106 -6.71 -6.32 -12.23
N TRP A 107 -6.48 -5.19 -12.85
CA TRP A 107 -5.65 -4.14 -12.31
C TRP A 107 -6.49 -2.94 -11.92
N ASP A 108 -5.99 -2.16 -11.01
CA ASP A 108 -6.55 -0.87 -10.69
C ASP A 108 -5.48 0.18 -10.48
N ALA A 109 -5.83 1.41 -10.83
CA ALA A 109 -5.02 2.59 -10.63
C ALA A 109 -5.91 3.77 -10.23
N GLY A 110 -5.36 4.71 -9.47
CA GLY A 110 -6.14 5.86 -9.02
C GLY A 110 -5.29 7.01 -8.55
N ILE A 111 -5.96 8.05 -8.08
CA ILE A 111 -5.38 9.16 -7.33
C ILE A 111 -5.94 9.09 -5.92
N ALA A 112 -5.07 9.15 -4.93
CA ALA A 112 -5.45 9.04 -3.54
C ALA A 112 -4.86 10.18 -2.71
N TYR A 113 -5.67 10.70 -1.80
CA TYR A 113 -5.20 11.45 -0.66
C TYR A 113 -4.94 10.47 0.49
N VAL A 114 -3.69 10.35 0.90
CA VAL A 114 -3.27 9.39 1.92
C VAL A 114 -2.77 10.13 3.15
N GLN A 115 -3.28 9.74 4.30
CA GLN A 115 -2.79 10.16 5.59
C GLN A 115 -1.99 9.04 6.24
N ASN A 116 -0.82 9.38 6.79
CA ASN A 116 -0.09 8.58 7.76
C ASN A 116 0.05 9.38 9.04
N GLY A 117 0.32 8.71 10.15
CA GLY A 117 0.43 9.40 11.43
C GLY A 117 1.18 8.59 12.45
N GLU A 118 1.57 9.30 13.50
CA GLU A 118 2.17 8.74 14.70
C GLU A 118 1.66 9.47 15.93
N ASP A 119 1.39 8.73 16.97
CA ASP A 119 0.99 9.24 18.27
C ASP A 119 1.98 8.69 19.31
N TYR A 120 2.46 9.57 20.18
CA TYR A 120 3.39 9.24 21.25
C TYR A 120 2.90 9.86 22.57
N SER A 121 3.00 9.12 23.65
CA SER A 121 2.60 9.62 24.97
C SER A 121 3.46 9.00 26.04
N TYR A 122 4.25 9.83 26.70
CA TYR A 122 5.09 9.48 27.83
C TYR A 122 4.57 10.16 29.08
N VAL A 123 4.48 9.41 30.17
CA VAL A 123 4.04 9.90 31.49
C VAL A 123 5.11 9.53 32.51
N ALA A 124 5.64 10.53 33.19
CA ALA A 124 6.49 10.39 34.36
C ALA A 124 5.72 10.80 35.64
N SER A 125 6.35 10.68 36.78
CA SER A 125 5.72 11.03 38.08
C SER A 125 5.28 12.50 38.17
N ASP A 126 6.00 13.39 37.52
CA ASP A 126 5.86 14.85 37.62
C ASP A 126 5.65 15.53 36.26
N SER A 127 5.70 14.78 35.17
CA SER A 127 5.60 15.35 33.83
C SER A 127 4.87 14.43 32.86
N THR A 128 4.16 15.07 31.92
CA THR A 128 3.53 14.38 30.78
C THR A 128 4.02 15.01 29.50
N TYR A 129 4.44 14.19 28.55
CA TYR A 129 4.83 14.62 27.22
C TYR A 129 4.12 13.77 26.19
N SER A 130 3.42 14.40 25.26
CA SER A 130 2.77 13.71 24.15
C SER A 130 2.89 14.51 22.87
N TYR A 131 2.96 13.81 21.75
CA TYR A 131 2.81 14.46 20.44
C TYR A 131 2.00 13.61 19.49
N GLN A 132 1.39 14.30 18.55
CA GLN A 132 0.65 13.73 17.44
C GLN A 132 1.18 14.32 16.15
N THR A 133 1.64 13.47 15.23
CA THR A 133 2.06 13.91 13.90
C THR A 133 1.13 13.32 12.85
N ARG A 134 0.73 14.12 11.89
CA ARG A 134 -0.05 13.71 10.71
C ARG A 134 0.70 14.14 9.46
N TYR A 135 0.96 13.18 8.58
CA TYR A 135 1.62 13.36 7.29
C TYR A 135 0.58 13.21 6.19
N HIS A 136 0.58 14.12 5.24
CA HIS A 136 -0.37 14.17 4.13
C HIS A 136 0.36 13.97 2.81
N TYR A 137 -0.16 13.06 1.99
CA TYR A 137 0.41 12.68 0.70
C TYR A 137 -0.67 12.68 -0.39
N ILE A 138 -0.28 13.10 -1.60
CA ILE A 138 -0.98 12.72 -2.83
C ILE A 138 -0.28 11.48 -3.37
N SER A 139 -1.05 10.46 -3.72
CA SER A 139 -0.53 9.13 -4.02
C SER A 139 -1.23 8.54 -5.22
N MET A 140 -0.55 7.59 -5.88
CA MET A 140 -1.09 6.88 -7.02
C MET A 140 -1.05 5.35 -6.75
N PRO A 141 -2.10 4.76 -6.16
CA PRO A 141 -2.16 3.31 -5.99
C PRO A 141 -2.16 2.62 -7.35
N LEU A 142 -1.32 1.60 -7.49
CA LEU A 142 -1.23 0.72 -8.65
C LEU A 142 -1.29 -0.71 -8.14
N ARG A 143 -2.37 -1.45 -8.43
CA ARG A 143 -2.59 -2.79 -7.88
C ARG A 143 -2.91 -3.79 -8.98
N VAL A 144 -2.49 -5.04 -8.75
CA VAL A 144 -2.92 -6.20 -9.51
C VAL A 144 -3.61 -7.15 -8.54
N ASN A 145 -4.80 -7.59 -8.91
CA ASN A 145 -5.67 -8.36 -8.05
C ASN A 145 -6.11 -9.64 -8.74
N TYR A 146 -6.16 -10.73 -7.99
CA TYR A 146 -6.80 -11.98 -8.39
C TYR A 146 -8.18 -12.05 -7.76
N LYS A 147 -9.23 -12.32 -8.58
CA LYS A 147 -10.61 -12.40 -8.13
C LYS A 147 -11.23 -13.77 -8.40
N VAL A 148 -12.07 -14.18 -7.47
CA VAL A 148 -12.96 -15.34 -7.61
C VAL A 148 -14.39 -14.84 -7.48
N GLN A 149 -15.17 -15.10 -8.52
CA GLN A 149 -16.57 -14.68 -8.58
C GLN A 149 -17.50 -15.85 -8.23
N LYS A 150 -18.44 -15.59 -7.33
CA LYS A 150 -19.56 -16.49 -7.03
C LYS A 150 -20.85 -15.69 -6.96
N ASN A 151 -21.69 -15.81 -8.00
CA ASN A 151 -22.92 -15.03 -8.13
C ASN A 151 -22.65 -13.51 -8.13
N ARG A 152 -23.18 -12.79 -7.12
CA ARG A 152 -23.01 -11.34 -6.91
C ARG A 152 -21.77 -10.98 -6.08
N PHE A 153 -21.05 -11.98 -5.56
CA PHE A 153 -19.91 -11.79 -4.68
C PHE A 153 -18.61 -12.02 -5.44
N HIS A 154 -17.70 -11.09 -5.35
CA HIS A 154 -16.36 -11.19 -5.91
C HIS A 154 -15.36 -11.07 -4.74
N PHE A 155 -14.75 -12.16 -4.38
CA PHE A 155 -13.63 -12.18 -3.45
C PHE A 155 -12.36 -11.90 -4.23
N TYR A 156 -11.50 -11.05 -3.73
CA TYR A 156 -10.23 -10.75 -4.38
C TYR A 156 -9.09 -10.58 -3.38
N ALA A 157 -7.89 -10.83 -3.87
CA ALA A 157 -6.63 -10.56 -3.17
C ALA A 157 -5.70 -9.85 -4.14
N GLY A 158 -4.97 -8.87 -3.67
CA GLY A 158 -4.11 -8.08 -4.52
C GLY A 158 -2.87 -7.57 -3.82
N ILE A 159 -1.90 -7.26 -4.66
CA ILE A 159 -0.66 -6.59 -4.27
C ILE A 159 -0.46 -5.37 -5.16
N GLY A 160 0.26 -4.39 -4.65
CA GLY A 160 0.50 -3.17 -5.41
C GLY A 160 1.61 -2.31 -4.86
N LEU A 161 1.80 -1.20 -5.56
CA LEU A 161 2.70 -0.13 -5.18
C LEU A 161 1.91 1.15 -4.98
N LEU A 162 2.37 1.97 -4.06
CA LEU A 162 1.80 3.26 -3.74
C LEU A 162 2.92 4.32 -3.77
N PRO A 163 3.28 4.85 -4.94
CA PRO A 163 4.06 6.08 -5.03
C PRO A 163 3.32 7.21 -4.34
N GLN A 164 4.03 7.97 -3.48
CA GLN A 164 3.47 9.01 -2.62
C GLN A 164 4.31 10.27 -2.73
N MET A 165 3.67 11.39 -3.01
CA MET A 165 4.27 12.73 -2.99
C MET A 165 3.87 13.42 -1.70
N TYR A 166 4.83 13.88 -0.93
CA TYR A 166 4.59 14.64 0.29
C TYR A 166 3.95 15.98 0.00
N VAL A 167 2.92 16.33 0.76
CA VAL A 167 2.20 17.61 0.66
C VAL A 167 2.48 18.47 1.88
N SER A 168 2.24 17.93 3.06
CA SER A 168 2.41 18.66 4.31
C SER A 168 2.46 17.71 5.50
N SER A 169 2.92 18.23 6.62
CA SER A 169 2.78 17.57 7.92
C SER A 169 2.45 18.58 9.00
N LYS A 170 1.76 18.10 10.02
CA LYS A 170 1.44 18.85 11.21
C LYS A 170 1.78 18.01 12.42
N ARG A 171 2.63 18.54 13.29
CA ARG A 171 2.93 17.96 14.60
C ARG A 171 2.39 18.86 15.69
N THR A 172 1.59 18.31 16.58
CA THR A 172 1.12 18.97 17.79
C THR A 172 1.78 18.30 18.98
N ILE A 173 2.49 19.09 19.78
CA ILE A 173 3.22 18.65 20.98
C ILE A 173 2.52 19.25 22.18
N ASN A 174 2.21 18.42 23.16
CA ASN A 174 1.66 18.82 24.45
C ASN A 174 2.61 18.36 25.56
N TRP A 175 2.95 19.28 26.46
CA TRP A 175 3.75 18.94 27.63
C TRP A 175 3.25 19.67 28.87
N GLN A 176 3.37 19.01 29.99
CA GLN A 176 2.99 19.51 31.30
C GLN A 176 4.05 19.08 32.32
N VAL A 177 4.48 19.97 33.18
CA VAL A 177 5.47 19.73 34.23
C VAL A 177 4.93 20.26 35.56
N ASN A 178 5.10 19.50 36.65
CA ASN A 178 4.76 19.90 38.02
C ASN A 178 3.35 20.47 38.20
N ASN A 179 2.34 19.87 37.53
CA ASN A 179 0.95 20.35 37.58
C ASN A 179 0.72 21.78 37.07
N GLU A 180 1.69 22.37 36.37
CA GLU A 180 1.48 23.63 35.65
C GLU A 180 0.46 23.45 34.51
N SER A 181 -0.02 24.57 33.95
CA SER A 181 -0.89 24.54 32.80
C SER A 181 -0.21 23.83 31.63
N ALA A 182 -0.92 22.89 30.99
CA ALA A 182 -0.43 22.21 29.78
C ALA A 182 -0.08 23.22 28.69
N LYS A 183 1.09 23.07 28.09
CA LYS A 183 1.56 23.90 26.97
C LYS A 183 1.40 23.12 25.67
N GLU A 184 0.99 23.79 24.63
CA GLU A 184 0.82 23.23 23.30
C GLU A 184 1.68 23.98 22.28
N LEU A 185 2.37 23.23 21.41
CA LEU A 185 3.12 23.76 20.28
C LEU A 185 2.70 23.01 19.02
N THR A 186 2.43 23.75 17.95
CA THR A 186 2.18 23.16 16.63
C THR A 186 3.29 23.57 15.68
N GLU A 187 3.89 22.58 15.01
CA GLU A 187 4.98 22.78 14.04
C GLU A 187 4.76 21.99 12.75
N GLY A 188 5.37 22.44 11.65
CA GLY A 188 5.49 21.70 10.40
C GLY A 188 6.85 21.01 10.31
N LEU A 189 6.90 19.85 9.66
CA LEU A 189 8.14 19.07 9.48
C LEU A 189 8.61 19.06 8.01
N SER A 190 8.16 20.00 7.19
CA SER A 190 8.41 19.99 5.74
C SER A 190 9.90 19.98 5.38
N GLU A 191 10.73 20.72 6.12
CA GLU A 191 12.17 20.79 5.89
C GLU A 191 12.93 19.48 6.18
N LYS A 192 12.33 18.59 6.99
CA LYS A 192 12.92 17.30 7.39
C LYS A 192 12.40 16.13 6.56
N THR A 193 11.46 16.36 5.65
CA THR A 193 10.69 15.31 5.00
C THR A 193 11.12 15.11 3.54
N THR A 194 11.29 13.85 3.15
CA THR A 194 11.55 13.47 1.76
C THR A 194 10.31 13.75 0.90
N PRO A 195 10.47 14.41 -0.25
CA PRO A 195 9.33 14.77 -1.11
C PRO A 195 8.63 13.57 -1.74
N PHE A 196 9.30 12.42 -1.84
CA PHE A 196 8.79 11.24 -2.50
C PHE A 196 9.03 9.96 -1.71
N CYS A 197 7.95 9.20 -1.48
CA CYS A 197 7.98 7.91 -0.82
C CYS A 197 7.31 6.84 -1.69
N VAL A 198 7.66 5.58 -1.45
CA VAL A 198 7.03 4.43 -2.08
C VAL A 198 6.64 3.44 -1.00
N SER A 199 5.39 2.98 -1.03
CA SER A 199 4.89 1.93 -0.16
C SER A 199 4.44 0.72 -0.96
N GLY A 200 4.56 -0.46 -0.38
CA GLY A 200 3.90 -1.67 -0.82
C GLY A 200 2.46 -1.68 -0.31
N LEU A 201 1.55 -2.22 -1.10
CA LEU A 201 0.16 -2.47 -0.78
C LEU A 201 -0.13 -3.96 -0.80
N LEU A 202 -0.87 -4.43 0.19
CA LEU A 202 -1.50 -5.74 0.22
C LEU A 202 -2.97 -5.54 0.57
N ASN A 203 -3.87 -6.15 -0.20
CA ASN A 203 -5.30 -6.05 0.05
C ASN A 203 -6.00 -7.38 -0.15
N LEU A 204 -7.00 -7.62 0.69
CA LEU A 204 -8.01 -8.64 0.52
C LEU A 204 -9.34 -7.92 0.41
N GLY A 205 -10.26 -8.42 -0.40
CA GLY A 205 -11.51 -7.67 -0.53
C GLY A 205 -12.70 -8.51 -0.96
N LEU A 206 -13.85 -7.93 -0.70
CA LEU A 206 -15.14 -8.39 -1.12
C LEU A 206 -15.80 -7.26 -1.91
N MET A 207 -16.23 -7.57 -3.13
CA MET A 207 -17.08 -6.69 -3.91
C MET A 207 -18.43 -7.37 -4.10
N ILE A 208 -19.50 -6.62 -3.86
CA ILE A 208 -20.89 -7.10 -3.92
C ILE A 208 -21.61 -6.33 -5.01
N ASP A 209 -21.97 -7.01 -6.09
CA ASP A 209 -22.68 -6.40 -7.21
C ASP A 209 -24.16 -6.19 -6.88
N PHE A 210 -24.62 -4.96 -7.12
CA PHE A 210 -26.04 -4.58 -7.07
C PHE A 210 -26.60 -4.46 -8.49
N ASN A 211 -27.88 -4.19 -8.55
CA ASN A 211 -28.55 -3.89 -9.83
C ASN A 211 -27.98 -2.60 -10.46
N LYS A 212 -27.97 -2.52 -11.80
CA LYS A 212 -27.53 -1.35 -12.59
C LYS A 212 -26.00 -1.09 -12.59
N GLY A 213 -25.18 -2.12 -12.36
CA GLY A 213 -23.72 -2.01 -12.51
C GLY A 213 -22.99 -1.31 -11.37
N PHE A 214 -23.65 -1.07 -10.24
CA PHE A 214 -23.00 -0.61 -9.01
C PHE A 214 -22.57 -1.79 -8.16
N SER A 215 -21.45 -1.64 -7.46
CA SER A 215 -20.98 -2.62 -6.47
C SER A 215 -20.47 -1.92 -5.22
N LEU A 216 -20.71 -2.54 -4.07
CA LEU A 216 -20.10 -2.15 -2.80
C LEU A 216 -18.76 -2.88 -2.68
N LEU A 217 -17.74 -2.17 -2.21
CA LEU A 217 -16.40 -2.69 -1.99
C LEU A 217 -16.05 -2.57 -0.50
N ILE A 218 -15.55 -3.67 0.08
CA ILE A 218 -15.01 -3.72 1.44
C ILE A 218 -13.68 -4.44 1.34
N SER A 219 -12.58 -3.80 1.78
CA SER A 219 -11.24 -4.35 1.60
C SER A 219 -10.33 -4.03 2.78
N PRO A 220 -10.02 -4.98 3.66
CA PRO A 220 -8.84 -4.91 4.49
C PRO A 220 -7.59 -4.63 3.65
N GLU A 221 -6.78 -3.67 4.11
CA GLU A 221 -5.59 -3.20 3.40
C GLU A 221 -4.43 -3.00 4.37
N MET A 222 -3.24 -3.40 3.94
CA MET A 222 -1.98 -3.16 4.62
C MET A 222 -1.08 -2.33 3.72
N ARG A 223 -0.42 -1.32 4.30
CA ARG A 223 0.58 -0.48 3.64
C ARG A 223 1.89 -0.54 4.40
N VAL A 224 3.00 -0.71 3.70
CA VAL A 224 4.35 -0.72 4.27
C VAL A 224 5.26 0.15 3.42
N GLN A 225 5.80 1.20 4.02
CA GLN A 225 6.70 2.13 3.34
C GLN A 225 8.10 1.54 3.22
N PHE A 226 8.70 1.66 2.04
CA PHE A 226 10.01 1.08 1.74
C PHE A 226 11.17 2.03 2.03
N ASN A 227 11.04 3.30 1.62
CA ASN A 227 12.06 4.32 1.86
C ASN A 227 11.70 5.21 3.05
N SER A 228 12.66 5.97 3.56
CA SER A 228 12.44 6.89 4.67
C SER A 228 11.50 8.03 4.28
N SER A 229 10.63 8.45 5.20
CA SER A 229 9.89 9.72 5.10
C SER A 229 10.77 10.92 5.44
N PHE A 230 11.87 10.71 6.15
CA PHE A 230 12.81 11.76 6.48
C PHE A 230 13.94 11.83 5.46
N ASP A 231 14.50 13.02 5.29
CA ASP A 231 15.66 13.26 4.45
C ASP A 231 16.86 12.42 4.93
N GLN A 232 17.74 12.08 4.00
CA GLN A 232 18.95 11.29 4.26
C GLN A 232 19.90 11.92 5.29
N TYR A 233 19.82 13.21 5.51
CA TYR A 233 20.63 13.95 6.51
C TYR A 233 20.03 13.96 7.92
N GLN A 234 18.85 13.34 8.10
CA GLN A 234 18.26 13.21 9.41
C GLN A 234 18.88 12.06 10.20
N SER A 235 18.94 12.20 11.52
CA SER A 235 19.50 11.20 12.44
C SER A 235 18.74 9.88 12.46
N TYR A 236 17.55 9.85 11.90
CA TYR A 236 16.67 8.67 11.90
C TYR A 236 16.12 8.34 10.53
N ILE A 237 16.01 7.04 10.27
CA ILE A 237 15.24 6.47 9.17
C ILE A 237 13.82 6.28 9.69
N HIS A 238 12.87 7.01 9.14
CA HIS A 238 11.45 6.97 9.51
C HIS A 238 10.63 6.30 8.41
N LYS A 239 9.90 5.24 8.75
CA LYS A 239 8.99 4.55 7.82
C LYS A 239 7.61 4.40 8.44
N ASN A 240 6.58 4.53 7.62
CA ASN A 240 5.20 4.34 8.04
C ASN A 240 4.70 2.95 7.65
N GLN A 241 3.88 2.38 8.53
CA GLN A 241 3.10 1.17 8.29
C GLN A 241 1.65 1.47 8.65
N ALA A 242 0.70 0.96 7.89
CA ALA A 242 -0.71 1.16 8.20
C ALA A 242 -1.52 -0.10 7.90
N TYR A 243 -2.50 -0.36 8.75
CA TYR A 243 -3.46 -1.44 8.61
C TYR A 243 -4.86 -0.86 8.74
N GLY A 244 -5.71 -1.12 7.77
CA GLY A 244 -7.02 -0.51 7.76
C GLY A 244 -8.04 -1.28 6.94
N ILE A 245 -9.22 -0.67 6.82
CA ILE A 245 -10.32 -1.19 6.03
C ILE A 245 -10.76 -0.09 5.07
N SER A 246 -10.78 -0.43 3.79
CA SER A 246 -11.33 0.42 2.73
C SER A 246 -12.79 0.07 2.48
N PHE A 247 -13.63 1.08 2.40
CA PHE A 247 -15.03 0.99 2.00
C PHE A 247 -15.23 1.83 0.75
N GLY A 248 -16.01 1.35 -0.19
CA GLY A 248 -16.21 2.12 -1.39
C GLY A 248 -17.33 1.62 -2.28
N LEU A 249 -17.56 2.41 -3.31
CA LEU A 249 -18.51 2.11 -4.37
C LEU A 249 -17.76 2.01 -5.69
N THR A 250 -18.19 1.07 -6.51
CA THR A 250 -17.73 0.96 -7.88
C THR A 250 -18.92 1.03 -8.83
N LYS A 251 -18.67 1.56 -10.02
CA LYS A 251 -19.65 1.61 -11.10
C LYS A 251 -19.03 1.05 -12.36
N LYS A 252 -19.68 0.07 -12.95
CA LYS A 252 -19.32 -0.48 -14.26
C LYS A 252 -19.67 0.54 -15.35
N MET A 253 -18.73 0.80 -16.26
CA MET A 253 -18.92 1.62 -17.44
C MET A 253 -19.50 0.80 -18.60
#